data_95b15cc43c6538fdbbc2d7831742faba
#
_entry.id   95b15cc43c6538fdbbc2d7831742faba
#
_cell.length_a   1.000
_cell.length_b   1.000
_cell.length_c   1.000
_cell.angle_alpha   90.00
_cell.angle_beta   90.00
_cell.angle_gamma   90.00
#
_symmetry.space_group_name_H-M   'P 1'
#
loop_
_entity.id
_entity.type
_entity.pdbx_description
1 polymer ?
#
loop_
_entity_poly.entity_id
_entity_poly.type
_entity_poly.pdbx_seq_one_letter_code
_entity_poly.pdbx_strand_id
1 'polypeptide(L)'
;MSNIKPNHLSQQPNSLDNAHSNAIEVTDIPLALYIHIPWCVKKCPYCDFNSHELPVDSQLSMYAEYVDALLQDAAMQQILTQGRKIGSIFIGGGTPSLLPIAQYQRLFDGLRHFYQFASGIEITMEANPGTLEHAPFTEYLAVGINRLSIGVQSFSAEQLTTLGRIHNPKQALSAIKAARTAGFERVNVDLMHGLPEQTMSEALDDIQMAHDAGATHISWYQLTIEPNTVFYRSQPILPDEDRLADIEQAGQILLQDLGYHNYEVSAWSGAADKPCRHNVNYWQFGDYLAIGAGARGKVTVGEGFIDKKVSNDVTTDVFSSNEENHQAGIYRFSKSRMPKDYMEYQQARHQDGVSIQAPKMVGWQAIDEEELVSEFMLNALRLHGGVAWSLFETRTGLSYDSIEIQVTKLIEQGLLMDSPEQLQP
;
A
#
# COMPACT_ATOMS: atom_id res chain seq x y z
N MET A 1 -45.24 4.83 -59.11
CA MET A 1 -44.42 3.80 -59.75
C MET A 1 -42.98 4.14 -59.61
N SER A 2 -42.28 3.38 -58.90
CA SER A 2 -40.94 2.82 -58.96
C SER A 2 -40.38 2.67 -57.56
N ASN A 3 -40.29 1.39 -57.19
CA ASN A 3 -39.65 0.88 -55.99
C ASN A 3 -38.12 1.09 -56.04
N ILE A 4 -37.54 1.64 -54.99
CA ILE A 4 -36.09 1.51 -54.70
C ILE A 4 -35.97 0.76 -53.38
N LYS A 5 -35.40 -0.45 -53.44
CA LYS A 5 -35.03 -1.27 -52.28
C LYS A 5 -33.78 -0.66 -51.59
N PRO A 6 -33.65 -0.71 -50.25
CA PRO A 6 -32.40 -0.36 -49.59
C PRO A 6 -31.38 -1.48 -49.74
N ASN A 7 -30.15 -1.11 -50.09
CA ASN A 7 -28.98 -1.96 -50.15
C ASN A 7 -28.60 -2.44 -48.73
N HIS A 8 -28.43 -3.75 -48.60
CA HIS A 8 -27.76 -4.38 -47.48
C HIS A 8 -26.27 -3.97 -47.44
N LEU A 9 -25.88 -3.15 -46.48
CA LEU A 9 -24.49 -3.02 -46.08
C LEU A 9 -24.12 -4.27 -45.27
N SER A 10 -23.27 -5.08 -45.86
CA SER A 10 -22.62 -6.22 -45.23
C SER A 10 -21.82 -5.74 -44.03
N GLN A 11 -22.21 -6.18 -42.85
CA GLN A 11 -21.37 -6.12 -41.65
C GLN A 11 -20.12 -6.98 -41.91
N GLN A 12 -18.95 -6.35 -41.92
CA GLN A 12 -17.68 -7.05 -41.77
C GLN A 12 -17.59 -7.48 -40.31
N PRO A 13 -17.17 -8.71 -40.00
CA PRO A 13 -16.90 -9.10 -38.63
C PRO A 13 -15.69 -8.32 -38.10
N ASN A 14 -15.85 -7.66 -36.97
CA ASN A 14 -14.75 -7.12 -36.18
C ASN A 14 -13.82 -8.27 -35.78
N SER A 15 -12.68 -8.38 -36.45
CA SER A 15 -11.58 -9.22 -36.03
C SER A 15 -10.77 -8.51 -34.92
N LEU A 16 -11.30 -8.56 -33.70
CA LEU A 16 -10.55 -8.28 -32.48
C LEU A 16 -10.27 -9.57 -31.69
N ASP A 17 -10.44 -10.73 -32.30
CA ASP A 17 -10.10 -12.01 -31.72
C ASP A 17 -8.69 -12.42 -32.18
N ASN A 18 -7.64 -12.07 -31.41
CA ASN A 18 -6.40 -12.81 -31.19
C ASN A 18 -5.34 -11.92 -30.52
N ALA A 19 -5.67 -11.26 -29.42
CA ALA A 19 -4.64 -10.88 -28.46
C ALA A 19 -4.20 -12.18 -27.78
N HIS A 20 -3.01 -12.68 -28.08
CA HIS A 20 -2.43 -13.82 -27.37
C HIS A 20 -2.18 -13.41 -25.93
N SER A 21 -3.10 -13.75 -25.04
CA SER A 21 -2.87 -13.68 -23.60
C SER A 21 -1.80 -14.71 -23.27
N ASN A 22 -0.63 -14.25 -22.86
CA ASN A 22 0.41 -15.11 -22.34
C ASN A 22 -0.01 -15.63 -20.97
N ALA A 23 0.14 -16.94 -20.71
CA ALA A 23 -0.12 -17.50 -19.38
C ALA A 23 0.80 -16.82 -18.37
N ILE A 24 0.20 -16.23 -17.31
CA ILE A 24 0.99 -15.57 -16.25
C ILE A 24 1.61 -16.64 -15.35
N GLU A 25 2.94 -16.66 -15.25
CA GLU A 25 3.65 -17.54 -14.33
C GLU A 25 3.62 -16.95 -12.91
N VAL A 26 2.68 -17.40 -12.10
CA VAL A 26 2.41 -16.84 -10.75
C VAL A 26 3.61 -16.93 -9.82
N THR A 27 4.47 -17.97 -9.97
CA THR A 27 5.64 -18.16 -9.13
C THR A 27 6.67 -17.05 -9.26
N ASP A 28 6.68 -16.34 -10.39
CA ASP A 28 7.61 -15.24 -10.68
C ASP A 28 7.10 -13.87 -10.16
N ILE A 29 5.85 -13.82 -9.69
CA ILE A 29 5.29 -12.61 -9.13
C ILE A 29 5.68 -12.47 -7.66
N PRO A 30 6.39 -11.40 -7.24
CA PRO A 30 6.69 -11.16 -5.84
C PRO A 30 5.41 -11.05 -5.01
N LEU A 31 5.45 -11.57 -3.78
CA LEU A 31 4.32 -11.54 -2.87
C LEU A 31 4.68 -10.77 -1.60
N ALA A 32 3.88 -9.75 -1.27
CA ALA A 32 3.96 -8.98 -0.03
C ALA A 32 2.77 -9.30 0.89
N LEU A 33 2.87 -8.86 2.15
CA LEU A 33 1.76 -8.86 3.10
C LEU A 33 1.58 -7.45 3.67
N TYR A 34 0.35 -6.94 3.59
CA TYR A 34 -0.08 -5.74 4.29
C TYR A 34 -0.91 -6.10 5.53
N ILE A 35 -0.59 -5.49 6.67
CA ILE A 35 -1.29 -5.68 7.93
C ILE A 35 -1.87 -4.33 8.37
N HIS A 36 -3.18 -4.25 8.49
CA HIS A 36 -3.85 -3.03 8.88
C HIS A 36 -4.18 -3.02 10.37
N ILE A 37 -3.65 -2.02 11.09
CA ILE A 37 -3.98 -1.75 12.50
C ILE A 37 -4.83 -0.47 12.53
N PRO A 38 -6.14 -0.56 12.81
CA PRO A 38 -7.07 0.52 12.49
C PRO A 38 -7.15 1.64 13.53
N TRP A 39 -6.46 1.57 14.65
CA TRP A 39 -6.66 2.53 15.74
C TRP A 39 -5.62 3.63 15.79
N CYS A 40 -6.09 4.83 16.15
CA CYS A 40 -5.30 6.01 16.51
C CYS A 40 -5.72 6.51 17.90
N VAL A 41 -4.81 7.17 18.60
CA VAL A 41 -5.16 7.93 19.83
C VAL A 41 -6.14 9.06 19.44
N LYS A 42 -5.87 9.73 18.32
CA LYS A 42 -6.69 10.80 17.77
C LYS A 42 -6.58 10.79 16.25
N LYS A 43 -7.71 10.93 15.55
CA LYS A 43 -7.72 11.03 14.09
C LYS A 43 -7.36 12.44 13.64
N CYS A 44 -6.38 12.56 12.75
CA CYS A 44 -5.94 13.84 12.19
C CYS A 44 -6.99 14.42 11.22
N PRO A 45 -7.15 15.76 11.15
CA PRO A 45 -8.19 16.41 10.33
C PRO A 45 -8.02 16.23 8.82
N TYR A 46 -6.82 15.90 8.34
CA TYR A 46 -6.50 15.64 6.94
C TYR A 46 -6.57 14.16 6.55
N CYS A 47 -6.61 13.25 7.53
CA CYS A 47 -6.41 11.82 7.29
C CYS A 47 -7.67 11.16 6.70
N ASP A 48 -7.54 10.55 5.52
CA ASP A 48 -8.56 9.77 4.82
C ASP A 48 -8.44 8.25 5.06
N PHE A 49 -7.37 7.80 5.71
CA PHE A 49 -7.14 6.38 5.99
C PHE A 49 -8.27 5.76 6.80
N ASN A 50 -8.42 4.44 6.68
CA ASN A 50 -9.35 3.69 7.51
C ASN A 50 -8.86 3.61 8.95
N SER A 51 -8.83 4.75 9.62
CA SER A 51 -8.41 4.87 11.01
C SER A 51 -9.56 5.29 11.91
N HIS A 52 -9.60 4.72 13.11
CA HIS A 52 -10.63 4.91 14.12
C HIS A 52 -9.98 5.33 15.43
N GLU A 53 -10.59 6.25 16.16
CA GLU A 53 -10.11 6.60 17.49
C GLU A 53 -10.30 5.41 18.44
N LEU A 54 -9.31 5.19 19.31
CA LEU A 54 -9.41 4.16 20.35
C LEU A 54 -10.65 4.40 21.22
N PRO A 55 -11.48 3.37 21.48
CA PRO A 55 -12.55 3.50 22.46
C PRO A 55 -12.01 3.89 23.84
N VAL A 56 -12.72 4.76 24.55
CA VAL A 56 -12.32 5.27 25.89
C VAL A 56 -12.06 4.13 26.89
N ASP A 57 -12.82 3.04 26.76
CA ASP A 57 -12.72 1.85 27.62
C ASP A 57 -11.91 0.72 26.94
N SER A 58 -10.99 1.05 26.03
CA SER A 58 -10.19 0.03 25.33
C SER A 58 -9.36 -0.78 26.32
N GLN A 59 -9.64 -2.09 26.37
CA GLN A 59 -8.94 -3.03 27.22
C GLN A 59 -7.85 -3.76 26.39
N LEU A 60 -6.83 -4.26 27.08
CA LEU A 60 -5.81 -5.11 26.45
C LEU A 60 -6.40 -6.34 25.73
N SER A 61 -7.57 -6.83 26.17
CA SER A 61 -8.31 -7.89 25.51
C SER A 61 -8.67 -7.56 24.06
N MET A 62 -9.03 -6.31 23.76
CA MET A 62 -9.38 -5.87 22.40
C MET A 62 -8.23 -6.10 21.41
N TYR A 63 -6.99 -5.80 21.81
CA TYR A 63 -5.83 -6.07 20.95
C TYR A 63 -5.60 -7.57 20.76
N ALA A 64 -5.81 -8.38 21.81
CA ALA A 64 -5.68 -9.82 21.71
C ALA A 64 -6.73 -10.43 20.77
N GLU A 65 -7.98 -10.01 20.89
CA GLU A 65 -9.08 -10.42 20.00
C GLU A 65 -8.86 -10.00 18.55
N TYR A 66 -8.30 -8.81 18.34
CA TYR A 66 -7.95 -8.33 17.00
C TYR A 66 -6.82 -9.16 16.37
N VAL A 67 -5.81 -9.52 17.15
CA VAL A 67 -4.73 -10.40 16.67
C VAL A 67 -5.26 -11.79 16.36
N ASP A 68 -6.22 -12.30 17.14
CA ASP A 68 -6.92 -13.56 16.80
C ASP A 68 -7.60 -13.46 15.44
N ALA A 69 -8.32 -12.36 15.19
CA ALA A 69 -8.96 -12.12 13.90
C ALA A 69 -7.96 -12.00 12.74
N LEU A 70 -6.82 -11.30 12.96
CA LEU A 70 -5.75 -11.23 11.96
C LEU A 70 -5.17 -12.60 11.62
N LEU A 71 -4.95 -13.46 12.62
CA LEU A 71 -4.40 -14.80 12.41
C LEU A 71 -5.40 -15.72 11.71
N GLN A 72 -6.68 -15.61 12.00
CA GLN A 72 -7.72 -16.33 11.28
C GLN A 72 -7.80 -15.90 9.81
N ASP A 73 -7.74 -14.59 9.56
CA ASP A 73 -7.71 -14.03 8.20
C ASP A 73 -6.47 -14.51 7.44
N ALA A 74 -5.30 -14.52 8.10
CA ALA A 74 -4.06 -15.02 7.51
C ALA A 74 -4.15 -16.51 7.17
N ALA A 75 -4.70 -17.33 8.04
CA ALA A 75 -4.91 -18.76 7.81
C ALA A 75 -5.77 -19.00 6.56
N MET A 76 -6.83 -18.23 6.38
CA MET A 76 -7.70 -18.34 5.20
C MET A 76 -7.00 -17.94 3.91
N GLN A 77 -6.13 -16.92 3.96
CA GLN A 77 -5.39 -16.44 2.79
C GLN A 77 -4.13 -17.27 2.48
N GLN A 78 -3.77 -18.24 3.32
CA GLN A 78 -2.59 -19.09 3.11
C GLN A 78 -2.57 -19.72 1.71
N ILE A 79 -3.72 -20.16 1.24
CA ILE A 79 -3.89 -20.77 -0.08
C ILE A 79 -3.50 -19.82 -1.23
N LEU A 80 -3.75 -18.52 -1.08
CA LEU A 80 -3.46 -17.50 -2.08
C LEU A 80 -1.97 -17.23 -2.25
N THR A 81 -1.13 -17.73 -1.35
CA THR A 81 0.34 -17.68 -1.56
C THR A 81 0.76 -18.50 -2.76
N GLN A 82 0.03 -19.55 -3.10
CA GLN A 82 0.35 -20.47 -4.19
C GLN A 82 1.81 -20.99 -4.11
N GLY A 83 2.29 -21.21 -2.88
CA GLY A 83 3.67 -21.68 -2.59
C GLY A 83 4.74 -20.60 -2.58
N ARG A 84 4.39 -19.34 -2.87
CA ARG A 84 5.34 -18.22 -2.84
C ARG A 84 5.69 -17.80 -1.41
N LYS A 85 6.89 -17.25 -1.26
CA LYS A 85 7.35 -16.68 0.02
C LYS A 85 6.95 -15.22 0.12
N ILE A 86 6.63 -14.77 1.33
CA ILE A 86 6.39 -13.35 1.61
C ILE A 86 7.75 -12.62 1.58
N GLY A 87 7.91 -11.68 0.65
CA GLY A 87 9.13 -10.90 0.46
C GLY A 87 9.22 -9.64 1.31
N SER A 88 8.08 -9.07 1.68
CA SER A 88 7.98 -7.93 2.59
C SER A 88 6.66 -7.95 3.38
N ILE A 89 6.70 -7.40 4.59
CA ILE A 89 5.52 -7.14 5.42
C ILE A 89 5.49 -5.64 5.71
N PHE A 90 4.33 -5.02 5.53
CA PHE A 90 4.09 -3.63 5.90
C PHE A 90 2.92 -3.54 6.87
N ILE A 91 3.15 -2.95 8.03
CA ILE A 91 2.17 -2.78 9.09
C ILE A 91 1.81 -1.31 9.16
N GLY A 92 0.60 -0.98 8.72
CA GLY A 92 0.15 0.40 8.58
C GLY A 92 -1.30 0.60 9.02
N GLY A 93 -1.85 1.75 8.65
CA GLY A 93 -3.26 2.09 8.78
C GLY A 93 -3.55 3.24 9.74
N GLY A 94 -3.84 2.96 11.00
CA GLY A 94 -4.00 3.97 12.04
C GLY A 94 -2.67 4.30 12.70
N THR A 95 -2.38 3.65 13.81
CA THR A 95 -1.13 3.80 14.56
C THR A 95 -0.65 2.43 15.05
N PRO A 96 0.08 1.68 14.23
CA PRO A 96 0.54 0.34 14.58
C PRO A 96 1.34 0.26 15.87
N SER A 97 2.10 1.30 16.21
CA SER A 97 2.86 1.37 17.47
C SER A 97 2.02 1.36 18.75
N LEU A 98 0.69 1.41 18.64
CA LEU A 98 -0.22 1.20 19.77
C LEU A 98 -0.41 -0.28 20.13
N LEU A 99 -0.12 -1.20 19.20
CA LEU A 99 -0.24 -2.64 19.45
C LEU A 99 0.86 -3.08 20.42
N PRO A 100 0.53 -3.71 21.56
CA PRO A 100 1.53 -4.17 22.52
C PRO A 100 2.52 -5.18 21.92
N ILE A 101 3.76 -5.16 22.37
CA ILE A 101 4.83 -6.06 21.89
C ILE A 101 4.45 -7.54 22.01
N ALA A 102 3.83 -7.93 23.10
CA ALA A 102 3.36 -9.32 23.28
C ALA A 102 2.39 -9.75 22.18
N GLN A 103 1.58 -8.82 21.66
CA GLN A 103 0.68 -9.09 20.55
C GLN A 103 1.42 -9.16 19.21
N TYR A 104 2.48 -8.37 19.00
CA TYR A 104 3.37 -8.52 17.85
C TYR A 104 4.08 -9.87 17.84
N GLN A 105 4.62 -10.29 19.00
CA GLN A 105 5.24 -11.62 19.12
C GLN A 105 4.26 -12.72 18.70
N ARG A 106 3.04 -12.69 19.26
CA ARG A 106 1.99 -13.64 18.95
C ARG A 106 1.58 -13.62 17.46
N LEU A 107 1.45 -12.41 16.90
CA LEU A 107 1.11 -12.23 15.49
C LEU A 107 2.17 -12.85 14.57
N PHE A 108 3.45 -12.53 14.80
CA PHE A 108 4.53 -13.06 13.96
C PHE A 108 4.75 -14.55 14.14
N ASP A 109 4.56 -15.10 15.32
CA ASP A 109 4.65 -16.55 15.54
C ASP A 109 3.53 -17.26 14.77
N GLY A 110 2.30 -16.73 14.78
CA GLY A 110 1.20 -17.27 13.99
C GLY A 110 1.42 -17.12 12.48
N LEU A 111 1.88 -15.94 12.02
CA LEU A 111 2.16 -15.72 10.60
C LEU A 111 3.23 -16.66 10.06
N ARG A 112 4.28 -16.97 10.84
CA ARG A 112 5.31 -17.96 10.45
C ARG A 112 4.75 -19.37 10.36
N HIS A 113 3.67 -19.67 11.02
CA HIS A 113 2.98 -20.95 10.89
C HIS A 113 2.24 -21.06 9.54
N PHE A 114 1.64 -19.98 9.06
CA PHE A 114 0.86 -19.97 7.82
C PHE A 114 1.69 -19.65 6.59
N TYR A 115 2.70 -18.79 6.71
CA TYR A 115 3.46 -18.25 5.60
C TYR A 115 4.96 -18.55 5.68
N GLN A 116 5.55 -18.86 4.55
CA GLN A 116 7.00 -18.89 4.43
C GLN A 116 7.52 -17.46 4.19
N PHE A 117 8.47 -17.02 5.00
CA PHE A 117 9.13 -15.73 4.81
C PHE A 117 10.40 -15.90 3.97
N ALA A 118 10.66 -14.93 3.10
CA ALA A 118 11.91 -14.87 2.35
C ALA A 118 13.09 -14.60 3.30
N SER A 119 14.28 -15.07 2.94
CA SER A 119 15.50 -14.71 3.66
C SER A 119 15.73 -13.21 3.57
N GLY A 120 16.01 -12.56 4.71
CA GLY A 120 16.18 -11.11 4.78
C GLY A 120 14.91 -10.32 4.41
N ILE A 121 13.76 -10.84 4.82
CA ILE A 121 12.47 -10.16 4.66
C ILE A 121 12.52 -8.74 5.26
N GLU A 122 11.93 -7.76 4.57
CA GLU A 122 11.69 -6.43 5.12
C GLU A 122 10.37 -6.42 5.88
N ILE A 123 10.41 -6.03 7.15
CA ILE A 123 9.21 -5.86 7.97
C ILE A 123 9.17 -4.41 8.43
N THR A 124 8.30 -3.62 7.80
CA THR A 124 8.11 -2.20 8.11
C THR A 124 6.93 -2.02 9.07
N MET A 125 7.09 -1.13 10.04
CA MET A 125 6.01 -0.66 10.91
C MET A 125 5.89 0.86 10.85
N GLU A 126 4.68 1.35 10.62
CA GLU A 126 4.36 2.77 10.82
C GLU A 126 4.26 3.11 12.31
N ALA A 127 4.79 4.27 12.68
CA ALA A 127 4.80 4.75 14.06
C ALA A 127 4.50 6.25 14.14
N ASN A 128 3.79 6.65 15.21
CA ASN A 128 3.61 8.05 15.54
C ASN A 128 4.57 8.41 16.67
N PRO A 129 5.36 9.51 16.57
CA PRO A 129 6.30 9.92 17.61
C PRO A 129 5.69 10.02 19.00
N GLY A 130 4.44 10.46 19.13
CA GLY A 130 3.73 10.60 20.40
C GLY A 130 3.21 9.30 21.02
N THR A 131 3.39 8.15 20.36
CA THR A 131 2.95 6.84 20.87
C THR A 131 4.10 5.86 21.08
N LEU A 132 5.32 6.24 20.74
CA LEU A 132 6.50 5.38 20.84
C LEU A 132 7.05 5.25 22.28
N GLU A 133 6.42 5.92 23.24
CA GLU A 133 6.75 5.80 24.67
C GLU A 133 6.22 4.47 25.29
N HIS A 134 5.40 3.69 24.53
CA HIS A 134 4.78 2.48 25.04
C HIS A 134 5.70 1.26 25.09
N ALA A 135 6.75 1.21 24.25
CA ALA A 135 7.74 0.14 24.29
C ALA A 135 9.10 0.62 23.76
N PRO A 136 10.22 0.10 24.32
CA PRO A 136 11.55 0.36 23.77
C PRO A 136 11.66 -0.12 22.31
N PHE A 137 12.34 0.65 21.48
CA PHE A 137 12.56 0.27 20.06
C PHE A 137 13.29 -1.07 19.90
N THR A 138 14.13 -1.46 20.86
CA THR A 138 14.82 -2.75 20.88
C THR A 138 13.85 -3.93 20.93
N GLU A 139 12.68 -3.79 21.52
CA GLU A 139 11.67 -4.84 21.57
C GLU A 139 11.00 -5.05 20.21
N TYR A 140 10.78 -3.96 19.45
CA TYR A 140 10.29 -4.07 18.06
C TYR A 140 11.30 -4.79 17.15
N LEU A 141 12.60 -4.50 17.30
CA LEU A 141 13.66 -5.26 16.61
C LEU A 141 13.65 -6.73 17.00
N ALA A 142 13.50 -7.04 18.28
CA ALA A 142 13.52 -8.41 18.79
C ALA A 142 12.37 -9.28 18.23
N VAL A 143 11.19 -8.70 17.98
CA VAL A 143 10.07 -9.42 17.35
C VAL A 143 10.22 -9.52 15.83
N GLY A 144 11.19 -8.83 15.22
CA GLY A 144 11.56 -8.96 13.81
C GLY A 144 11.20 -7.76 12.93
N ILE A 145 10.63 -6.68 13.48
CA ILE A 145 10.45 -5.42 12.76
C ILE A 145 11.81 -4.81 12.50
N ASN A 146 12.19 -4.59 11.24
CA ASN A 146 13.55 -4.15 10.86
C ASN A 146 13.59 -2.85 10.05
N ARG A 147 12.44 -2.25 9.81
CA ARG A 147 12.28 -0.91 9.22
C ARG A 147 11.16 -0.15 9.92
N LEU A 148 11.37 1.13 10.18
CA LEU A 148 10.34 2.02 10.73
C LEU A 148 9.95 3.09 9.70
N SER A 149 8.68 3.50 9.72
CA SER A 149 8.16 4.70 9.07
C SER A 149 7.58 5.60 10.14
N ILE A 150 8.23 6.72 10.42
CA ILE A 150 7.85 7.62 11.52
C ILE A 150 7.10 8.81 10.96
N GLY A 151 5.80 8.89 11.23
CA GLY A 151 4.91 9.95 10.75
C GLY A 151 5.13 11.26 11.50
N VAL A 152 6.16 12.01 11.16
CA VAL A 152 6.49 13.30 11.75
C VAL A 152 5.63 14.42 11.19
N GLN A 153 5.53 14.49 9.88
CA GLN A 153 4.80 15.44 9.04
C GLN A 153 5.46 16.83 8.96
N SER A 154 5.88 17.42 10.08
CA SER A 154 6.65 18.66 10.16
C SER A 154 7.37 18.74 11.51
N PHE A 155 8.43 19.54 11.59
CA PHE A 155 9.07 19.93 12.86
C PHE A 155 8.66 21.35 13.32
N SER A 156 7.74 22.02 12.62
CA SER A 156 7.10 23.25 13.08
C SER A 156 6.00 22.93 14.09
N ALA A 157 6.07 23.52 15.28
CA ALA A 157 5.03 23.35 16.32
C ALA A 157 3.67 23.90 15.87
N GLU A 158 3.66 24.94 15.05
CA GLU A 158 2.46 25.56 14.50
C GLU A 158 1.82 24.62 13.46
N GLN A 159 2.60 24.09 12.53
CA GLN A 159 2.14 23.13 11.53
C GLN A 159 1.61 21.85 12.16
N LEU A 160 2.30 21.31 13.18
CA LEU A 160 1.81 20.14 13.91
C LEU A 160 0.47 20.40 14.60
N THR A 161 0.28 21.60 15.15
CA THR A 161 -1.01 22.00 15.76
C THR A 161 -2.12 22.08 14.69
N THR A 162 -1.84 22.70 13.56
CA THR A 162 -2.77 22.81 12.42
C THR A 162 -3.14 21.43 11.88
N LEU A 163 -2.17 20.52 11.75
CA LEU A 163 -2.37 19.14 11.35
C LEU A 163 -3.05 18.27 12.43
N GLY A 164 -3.33 18.81 13.61
CA GLY A 164 -3.95 18.08 14.72
C GLY A 164 -3.10 16.95 15.30
N ARG A 165 -1.76 17.04 15.14
CA ARG A 165 -0.83 16.03 15.65
C ARG A 165 -0.75 16.07 17.17
N ILE A 166 -0.55 14.90 17.79
CA ILE A 166 -0.47 14.75 19.25
C ILE A 166 0.95 14.89 19.79
N HIS A 167 1.97 14.88 18.93
CA HIS A 167 3.37 15.03 19.29
C HIS A 167 3.87 16.45 18.98
N ASN A 168 4.97 16.82 19.61
CA ASN A 168 5.69 18.05 19.37
C ASN A 168 7.04 17.79 18.66
N PRO A 169 7.75 18.85 18.18
CA PRO A 169 9.02 18.70 17.46
C PRO A 169 10.09 17.95 18.23
N LYS A 170 10.18 18.13 19.56
CA LYS A 170 11.16 17.45 20.40
C LYS A 170 10.91 15.95 20.47
N GLN A 171 9.66 15.55 20.58
CA GLN A 171 9.27 14.13 20.57
C GLN A 171 9.58 13.50 19.21
N ALA A 172 9.33 14.20 18.09
CA ALA A 172 9.68 13.73 16.76
C ALA A 172 11.19 13.47 16.62
N LEU A 173 12.02 14.44 16.97
CA LEU A 173 13.49 14.29 16.96
C LEU A 173 13.97 13.17 17.88
N SER A 174 13.39 13.08 19.08
CA SER A 174 13.75 12.03 20.03
C SER A 174 13.40 10.64 19.52
N ALA A 175 12.26 10.48 18.85
CA ALA A 175 11.82 9.21 18.28
C ALA A 175 12.79 8.72 17.19
N ILE A 176 13.20 9.59 16.26
CA ILE A 176 14.16 9.23 15.20
C ILE A 176 15.50 8.81 15.80
N LYS A 177 16.05 9.62 16.71
CA LYS A 177 17.32 9.34 17.39
C LYS A 177 17.27 8.05 18.22
N ALA A 178 16.16 7.82 18.92
CA ALA A 178 15.97 6.61 19.71
C ALA A 178 15.89 5.36 18.84
N ALA A 179 15.20 5.42 17.69
CA ALA A 179 15.17 4.33 16.72
C ALA A 179 16.58 3.99 16.20
N ARG A 180 17.35 4.99 15.81
CA ARG A 180 18.75 4.81 15.37
C ARG A 180 19.63 4.22 16.48
N THR A 181 19.51 4.73 17.71
CA THR A 181 20.26 4.26 18.88
C THR A 181 19.91 2.81 19.24
N ALA A 182 18.66 2.41 19.06
CA ALA A 182 18.20 1.04 19.28
C ALA A 182 18.73 0.04 18.22
N GLY A 183 19.31 0.51 17.12
CA GLY A 183 19.91 -0.33 16.07
C GLY A 183 19.06 -0.49 14.82
N PHE A 184 17.97 0.29 14.65
CA PHE A 184 17.29 0.31 13.35
C PHE A 184 18.22 0.91 12.29
N GLU A 185 18.62 0.10 11.32
CA GLU A 185 19.43 0.56 10.19
C GLU A 185 18.60 1.38 9.19
N ARG A 186 17.30 1.09 9.12
CA ARG A 186 16.37 1.67 8.15
C ARG A 186 15.24 2.42 8.87
N VAL A 187 15.32 3.74 8.83
CA VAL A 187 14.34 4.65 9.45
C VAL A 187 13.86 5.65 8.39
N ASN A 188 12.61 5.50 7.99
CA ASN A 188 11.91 6.47 7.17
C ASN A 188 11.25 7.53 8.04
N VAL A 189 11.29 8.78 7.58
CA VAL A 189 10.56 9.91 8.16
C VAL A 189 9.56 10.41 7.13
N ASP A 190 8.29 10.41 7.49
CA ASP A 190 7.23 10.97 6.65
C ASP A 190 7.12 12.46 6.93
N LEU A 191 7.29 13.28 5.91
CA LEU A 191 7.19 14.74 5.92
C LEU A 191 6.18 15.21 4.88
N MET A 192 5.46 16.26 5.21
CA MET A 192 4.52 16.91 4.31
C MET A 192 5.00 18.29 3.91
N HIS A 193 4.79 18.67 2.66
CA HIS A 193 4.94 20.04 2.18
C HIS A 193 3.62 20.57 1.63
N GLY A 194 3.58 21.87 1.30
CA GLY A 194 2.35 22.52 0.89
C GLY A 194 1.34 22.63 2.04
N LEU A 195 1.84 22.71 3.28
CA LEU A 195 1.01 22.90 4.46
C LEU A 195 0.37 24.31 4.48
N PRO A 196 -0.74 24.49 5.22
CA PRO A 196 -1.38 25.79 5.32
C PRO A 196 -0.37 26.89 5.68
N GLU A 197 -0.31 27.95 4.86
CA GLU A 197 0.58 29.10 5.01
C GLU A 197 2.10 28.78 5.07
N GLN A 198 2.50 27.54 4.80
CA GLN A 198 3.90 27.11 4.86
C GLN A 198 4.79 27.93 3.94
N THR A 199 5.91 28.37 4.47
CA THR A 199 6.99 29.00 3.72
C THR A 199 7.95 27.96 3.13
N MET A 200 8.67 28.33 2.05
CA MET A 200 9.73 27.48 1.49
C MET A 200 10.78 27.13 2.56
N SER A 201 11.22 28.11 3.38
CA SER A 201 12.22 27.88 4.42
C SER A 201 11.74 26.82 5.42
N GLU A 202 10.48 26.86 5.84
CA GLU A 202 9.93 25.86 6.79
C GLU A 202 9.91 24.46 6.18
N ALA A 203 9.56 24.32 4.89
CA ALA A 203 9.56 23.03 4.21
C ALA A 203 10.99 22.45 4.08
N LEU A 204 11.99 23.30 3.80
CA LEU A 204 13.37 22.89 3.71
C LEU A 204 13.98 22.58 5.10
N ASP A 205 13.63 23.35 6.12
CA ASP A 205 14.04 23.10 7.50
C ASP A 205 13.55 21.73 7.98
N ASP A 206 12.32 21.31 7.61
CA ASP A 206 11.79 19.99 7.94
C ASP A 206 12.66 18.87 7.34
N ILE A 207 13.08 18.99 6.09
CA ILE A 207 14.00 18.04 5.44
C ILE A 207 15.35 17.97 6.17
N GLN A 208 15.96 19.16 6.41
CA GLN A 208 17.25 19.25 7.08
C GLN A 208 17.21 18.64 8.48
N MET A 209 16.15 18.92 9.24
CA MET A 209 16.00 18.39 10.61
C MET A 209 15.83 16.87 10.63
N ALA A 210 15.11 16.28 9.64
CA ALA A 210 14.99 14.83 9.50
C ALA A 210 16.34 14.18 9.19
N HIS A 211 17.11 14.77 8.26
CA HIS A 211 18.46 14.33 7.93
C HIS A 211 19.38 14.36 9.14
N ASP A 212 19.45 15.48 9.85
CA ASP A 212 20.33 15.69 11.03
C ASP A 212 19.93 14.78 12.21
N ALA A 213 18.67 14.39 12.29
CA ALA A 213 18.18 13.40 13.26
C ALA A 213 18.60 11.97 12.93
N GLY A 214 19.07 11.70 11.70
CA GLY A 214 19.56 10.39 11.24
C GLY A 214 18.53 9.58 10.43
N ALA A 215 17.56 10.23 9.79
CA ALA A 215 16.69 9.56 8.82
C ALA A 215 17.53 8.93 7.71
N THR A 216 17.29 7.66 7.40
CA THR A 216 17.96 6.96 6.28
C THR A 216 17.12 6.96 5.03
N HIS A 217 15.86 7.34 5.17
CA HIS A 217 14.87 7.41 4.12
C HIS A 217 13.88 8.54 4.46
N ILE A 218 13.41 9.26 3.48
CA ILE A 218 12.43 10.34 3.64
C ILE A 218 11.30 10.12 2.64
N SER A 219 10.06 10.06 3.14
CA SER A 219 8.85 10.20 2.34
C SER A 219 8.41 11.65 2.42
N TRP A 220 8.58 12.39 1.35
CA TRP A 220 8.26 13.82 1.28
C TRP A 220 7.16 14.04 0.26
N TYR A 221 5.96 14.42 0.72
CA TYR A 221 4.77 14.47 -0.11
C TYR A 221 3.90 15.69 0.17
N GLN A 222 3.20 16.15 -0.86
CA GLN A 222 2.31 17.29 -0.76
C GLN A 222 1.05 16.95 0.04
N LEU A 223 0.60 17.89 0.87
CA LEU A 223 -0.71 17.80 1.51
C LEU A 223 -1.80 17.88 0.43
N THR A 224 -2.63 16.84 0.34
CA THR A 224 -3.85 16.81 -0.46
C THR A 224 -5.09 16.88 0.42
N ILE A 225 -6.13 17.58 -0.03
CA ILE A 225 -7.39 17.67 0.69
C ILE A 225 -8.35 16.61 0.17
N GLU A 226 -8.39 15.49 0.89
CA GLU A 226 -9.18 14.33 0.50
C GLU A 226 -10.64 14.45 0.94
N PRO A 227 -11.61 13.97 0.12
CA PRO A 227 -13.01 13.90 0.48
C PRO A 227 -13.25 13.17 1.81
N ASN A 228 -14.29 13.53 2.53
CA ASN A 228 -14.68 12.97 3.83
C ASN A 228 -13.72 13.26 5.00
N THR A 229 -12.75 14.16 4.82
CA THR A 229 -11.88 14.66 5.89
C THR A 229 -12.45 15.95 6.52
N VAL A 230 -11.89 16.34 7.67
CA VAL A 230 -12.23 17.63 8.28
C VAL A 230 -11.70 18.77 7.41
N PHE A 231 -10.49 18.63 6.83
CA PHE A 231 -9.89 19.61 5.93
C PHE A 231 -10.72 19.81 4.67
N TYR A 232 -11.34 18.77 4.13
CA TYR A 232 -12.28 18.92 3.01
C TYR A 232 -13.46 19.84 3.34
N ARG A 233 -13.91 19.86 4.58
CA ARG A 233 -15.01 20.73 5.03
C ARG A 233 -14.56 22.11 5.44
N SER A 234 -13.37 22.23 6.07
CA SER A 234 -12.86 23.51 6.56
C SER A 234 -12.09 24.31 5.52
N GLN A 235 -11.63 23.65 4.44
CA GLN A 235 -10.89 24.26 3.32
C GLN A 235 -9.76 25.18 3.80
N PRO A 236 -8.72 24.67 4.49
CA PRO A 236 -7.59 25.51 4.91
C PRO A 236 -6.94 26.16 3.70
N ILE A 237 -6.38 27.35 3.87
CA ILE A 237 -5.69 28.08 2.79
C ILE A 237 -4.33 27.40 2.57
N LEU A 238 -4.15 26.79 1.40
CA LEU A 238 -2.89 26.19 0.96
C LEU A 238 -2.09 27.19 0.14
N PRO A 239 -0.76 27.01 0.00
CA PRO A 239 0.03 27.76 -0.97
C PRO A 239 -0.54 27.61 -2.39
N ASP A 240 -0.39 28.65 -3.22
CA ASP A 240 -0.74 28.60 -4.63
C ASP A 240 0.19 27.64 -5.42
N GLU A 241 -0.21 27.34 -6.66
CA GLU A 241 0.50 26.37 -7.51
C GLU A 241 1.96 26.77 -7.79
N ASP A 242 2.26 28.06 -8.01
CA ASP A 242 3.59 28.54 -8.26
C ASP A 242 4.48 28.35 -7.03
N ARG A 243 3.97 28.67 -5.86
CA ARG A 243 4.67 28.49 -4.59
C ARG A 243 4.86 27.02 -4.23
N LEU A 244 3.89 26.18 -4.55
CA LEU A 244 4.02 24.72 -4.37
C LEU A 244 5.13 24.16 -5.27
N ALA A 245 5.18 24.58 -6.55
CA ALA A 245 6.22 24.16 -7.46
C ALA A 245 7.62 24.63 -7.01
N ASP A 246 7.74 25.87 -6.52
CA ASP A 246 8.99 26.40 -5.96
C ASP A 246 9.47 25.59 -4.74
N ILE A 247 8.55 25.27 -3.82
CA ILE A 247 8.84 24.44 -2.63
C ILE A 247 9.31 23.05 -3.06
N GLU A 248 8.59 22.43 -3.99
CA GLU A 248 8.90 21.10 -4.47
C GLU A 248 10.28 21.06 -5.14
N GLN A 249 10.56 21.99 -6.05
CA GLN A 249 11.85 22.07 -6.72
C GLN A 249 13.00 22.29 -5.73
N ALA A 250 12.85 23.22 -4.79
CA ALA A 250 13.90 23.51 -3.81
C ALA A 250 14.13 22.31 -2.87
N GLY A 251 13.07 21.63 -2.46
CA GLY A 251 13.16 20.44 -1.60
C GLY A 251 13.83 19.25 -2.31
N GLN A 252 13.51 19.01 -3.59
CA GLN A 252 14.18 17.98 -4.39
C GLN A 252 15.69 18.24 -4.51
N ILE A 253 16.10 19.50 -4.75
CA ILE A 253 17.51 19.87 -4.79
C ILE A 253 18.18 19.62 -3.45
N LEU A 254 17.56 20.05 -2.34
CA LEU A 254 18.11 19.83 -1.00
C LEU A 254 18.25 18.34 -0.68
N LEU A 255 17.25 17.52 -1.00
CA LEU A 255 17.29 16.07 -0.78
C LEU A 255 18.45 15.41 -1.54
N GLN A 256 18.69 15.84 -2.81
CA GLN A 256 19.82 15.37 -3.61
C GLN A 256 21.16 15.81 -3.01
N ASP A 257 21.30 17.07 -2.58
CA ASP A 257 22.50 17.61 -1.96
C ASP A 257 22.84 16.91 -0.64
N LEU A 258 21.82 16.46 0.11
CA LEU A 258 21.96 15.65 1.31
C LEU A 258 22.25 14.17 1.03
N GLY A 259 22.35 13.77 -0.24
CA GLY A 259 22.71 12.42 -0.67
C GLY A 259 21.55 11.42 -0.68
N TYR A 260 20.32 11.91 -0.74
CA TYR A 260 19.16 11.04 -0.99
C TYR A 260 18.91 10.87 -2.48
N HIS A 261 18.44 9.69 -2.86
CA HIS A 261 18.08 9.33 -4.23
C HIS A 261 16.58 9.14 -4.33
N ASN A 262 15.95 9.90 -5.20
CA ASN A 262 14.53 9.75 -5.48
C ASN A 262 14.30 8.49 -6.32
N TYR A 263 13.52 7.53 -5.86
CA TYR A 263 13.23 6.31 -6.60
C TYR A 263 11.76 6.19 -7.03
N GLU A 264 10.86 6.95 -6.39
CA GLU A 264 9.45 7.06 -6.76
C GLU A 264 8.93 8.44 -6.36
N VAL A 265 7.74 8.81 -6.81
CA VAL A 265 7.15 10.16 -6.75
C VAL A 265 7.41 10.91 -5.43
N SER A 266 7.30 10.21 -4.28
CA SER A 266 7.39 10.85 -2.96
C SER A 266 8.51 10.31 -2.09
N ALA A 267 9.25 9.28 -2.52
CA ALA A 267 10.17 8.57 -1.62
C ALA A 267 11.63 8.68 -2.03
N TRP A 268 12.45 8.96 -1.02
CA TRP A 268 13.86 9.25 -1.14
C TRP A 268 14.68 8.34 -0.23
N SER A 269 15.57 7.54 -0.78
CA SER A 269 16.47 6.67 -0.03
C SER A 269 17.86 7.29 0.08
N GLY A 270 18.41 7.35 1.29
CA GLY A 270 19.80 7.78 1.51
C GLY A 270 20.80 6.75 0.96
N ALA A 271 22.06 7.17 0.73
CA ALA A 271 23.10 6.34 0.13
C ALA A 271 23.36 5.00 0.86
N ALA A 272 23.09 4.94 2.16
CA ALA A 272 23.22 3.73 2.98
C ALA A 272 21.93 2.91 3.10
N ASP A 273 20.84 3.35 2.51
CA ASP A 273 19.54 2.68 2.54
C ASP A 273 19.12 2.22 1.12
N LYS A 274 18.03 1.51 1.06
CA LYS A 274 17.44 0.97 -0.18
C LYS A 274 15.99 1.43 -0.30
N PRO A 275 15.43 1.45 -1.51
CA PRO A 275 13.99 1.61 -1.71
C PRO A 275 13.17 0.68 -0.80
N CYS A 276 12.02 1.16 -0.33
CA CYS A 276 11.08 0.35 0.43
C CYS A 276 10.57 -0.81 -0.42
N ARG A 277 10.85 -2.05 -0.03
CA ARG A 277 10.48 -3.23 -0.84
C ARG A 277 8.97 -3.36 -1.03
N HIS A 278 8.21 -3.00 0.01
CA HIS A 278 6.75 -3.07 -0.05
C HIS A 278 6.20 -2.07 -1.08
N ASN A 279 6.71 -0.82 -1.09
CA ASN A 279 6.30 0.19 -2.06
C ASN A 279 6.72 -0.21 -3.48
N VAL A 280 7.97 -0.63 -3.66
CA VAL A 280 8.45 -1.10 -4.98
C VAL A 280 7.62 -2.28 -5.48
N ASN A 281 7.19 -3.20 -4.59
CA ASN A 281 6.32 -4.30 -4.99
C ASN A 281 4.99 -3.79 -5.57
N TYR A 282 4.38 -2.75 -4.99
CA TYR A 282 3.18 -2.13 -5.57
C TYR A 282 3.48 -1.49 -6.92
N TRP A 283 4.54 -0.69 -7.01
CA TRP A 283 4.86 0.06 -8.22
C TRP A 283 5.29 -0.84 -9.38
N GLN A 284 5.81 -2.02 -9.08
CA GLN A 284 6.11 -3.07 -10.06
C GLN A 284 4.94 -4.05 -10.28
N PHE A 285 3.75 -3.69 -9.86
CA PHE A 285 2.53 -4.47 -10.02
C PHE A 285 2.62 -5.89 -9.45
N GLY A 286 3.40 -6.07 -8.37
CA GLY A 286 3.49 -7.33 -7.63
C GLY A 286 2.22 -7.62 -6.84
N ASP A 287 2.10 -8.87 -6.36
CA ASP A 287 0.98 -9.29 -5.54
C ASP A 287 1.16 -8.92 -4.07
N TYR A 288 0.04 -8.72 -3.38
CA TYR A 288 0.05 -8.53 -1.94
C TYR A 288 -1.23 -9.08 -1.29
N LEU A 289 -1.03 -9.91 -0.28
CA LEU A 289 -2.09 -10.29 0.66
C LEU A 289 -2.34 -9.14 1.62
N ALA A 290 -3.54 -9.08 2.17
CA ALA A 290 -3.93 -8.02 3.09
C ALA A 290 -4.84 -8.56 4.19
N ILE A 291 -4.47 -8.33 5.45
CA ILE A 291 -5.24 -8.72 6.63
C ILE A 291 -5.54 -7.50 7.49
N GLY A 292 -6.68 -7.52 8.16
CA GLY A 292 -7.12 -6.43 9.03
C GLY A 292 -8.29 -5.63 8.46
N ALA A 293 -8.95 -4.88 9.34
CA ALA A 293 -10.13 -4.10 9.03
C ALA A 293 -9.84 -3.00 8.00
N GLY A 294 -10.52 -3.03 6.85
CA GLY A 294 -10.32 -2.09 5.76
C GLY A 294 -9.11 -2.37 4.87
N ALA A 295 -8.37 -3.45 5.13
CA ALA A 295 -7.26 -3.86 4.29
C ALA A 295 -7.74 -4.23 2.88
N ARG A 296 -6.89 -3.95 1.88
CA ARG A 296 -7.13 -4.28 0.47
C ARG A 296 -5.93 -5.04 -0.07
N GLY A 297 -6.19 -6.06 -0.87
CA GLY A 297 -5.16 -6.88 -1.50
C GLY A 297 -5.34 -7.00 -3.00
N LYS A 298 -4.27 -7.41 -3.68
CA LYS A 298 -4.24 -7.80 -5.09
C LYS A 298 -3.53 -9.14 -5.21
N VAL A 299 -4.12 -10.08 -5.91
CA VAL A 299 -3.53 -11.39 -6.10
C VAL A 299 -3.78 -11.91 -7.51
N THR A 300 -2.74 -12.49 -8.08
CA THR A 300 -2.81 -13.23 -9.34
C THR A 300 -3.09 -14.68 -9.04
N VAL A 301 -4.09 -15.26 -9.67
CA VAL A 301 -4.51 -16.65 -9.56
C VAL A 301 -4.15 -17.37 -10.85
N GLY A 302 -3.32 -18.40 -10.76
CA GLY A 302 -2.85 -19.18 -11.91
C GLY A 302 -3.87 -20.22 -12.39
N GLU A 303 -3.63 -20.73 -13.60
CA GLU A 303 -4.43 -21.81 -14.17
C GLU A 303 -4.41 -23.07 -13.28
N GLY A 304 -5.56 -23.73 -13.18
CA GLY A 304 -5.73 -24.97 -12.41
C GLY A 304 -5.60 -24.81 -10.89
N PHE A 305 -5.46 -23.57 -10.38
CA PHE A 305 -5.46 -23.33 -8.94
C PHE A 305 -6.83 -23.60 -8.33
N ILE A 306 -7.88 -23.22 -9.03
CA ILE A 306 -9.27 -23.35 -8.57
C ILE A 306 -9.74 -24.80 -8.67
N ASP A 307 -9.39 -25.50 -9.75
CA ASP A 307 -9.81 -26.90 -9.99
C ASP A 307 -9.27 -27.89 -8.96
N LYS A 308 -8.13 -27.61 -8.36
CA LYS A 308 -7.45 -28.54 -7.41
C LYS A 308 -8.06 -28.56 -6.01
N LYS A 309 -8.96 -27.61 -5.66
CA LYS A 309 -9.37 -27.40 -4.25
C LYS A 309 -10.85 -27.17 -3.97
N VAL A 310 -11.73 -27.29 -4.94
CA VAL A 310 -13.18 -27.19 -4.74
C VAL A 310 -13.73 -28.30 -3.78
N SER A 311 -12.90 -29.24 -3.39
CA SER A 311 -13.29 -30.35 -2.49
C SER A 311 -13.11 -30.08 -0.99
N ASN A 312 -12.57 -28.93 -0.57
CA ASN A 312 -12.42 -28.62 0.85
C ASN A 312 -13.07 -27.28 1.21
N ASP A 313 -13.92 -27.25 2.22
CA ASP A 313 -14.80 -26.18 2.71
C ASP A 313 -14.23 -24.74 2.78
N VAL A 314 -12.92 -24.57 2.72
CA VAL A 314 -12.26 -23.26 2.88
C VAL A 314 -12.26 -22.42 1.58
N THR A 315 -12.34 -23.06 0.41
CA THR A 315 -12.28 -22.35 -0.89
C THR A 315 -13.62 -21.75 -1.29
N THR A 316 -14.73 -22.35 -0.90
CA THR A 316 -16.07 -21.84 -1.20
C THR A 316 -16.29 -20.44 -0.61
N ASP A 317 -15.64 -20.13 0.51
CA ASP A 317 -15.83 -18.87 1.22
C ASP A 317 -14.94 -17.72 0.73
N VAL A 318 -13.76 -18.03 0.18
CA VAL A 318 -12.89 -17.02 -0.43
C VAL A 318 -13.49 -16.56 -1.76
N PHE A 319 -14.19 -17.47 -2.47
CA PHE A 319 -14.73 -17.23 -3.80
C PHE A 319 -16.28 -17.25 -3.88
N SER A 320 -17.01 -17.40 -2.78
CA SER A 320 -18.46 -17.67 -2.75
C SER A 320 -19.33 -16.43 -2.99
N SER A 321 -19.04 -15.60 -3.96
CA SER A 321 -19.94 -14.48 -4.25
C SER A 321 -20.66 -14.49 -5.59
N ASN A 322 -20.56 -15.51 -6.40
CA ASN A 322 -21.47 -15.84 -7.51
C ASN A 322 -20.96 -17.12 -8.17
N GLU A 323 -21.85 -18.00 -8.60
CA GLU A 323 -21.59 -19.28 -9.27
C GLU A 323 -20.93 -19.18 -10.64
N GLU A 324 -20.23 -18.10 -10.95
CA GLU A 324 -19.52 -17.92 -12.22
C GLU A 324 -18.05 -18.34 -12.03
N ASN A 325 -17.63 -19.27 -12.87
CA ASN A 325 -16.29 -19.85 -13.00
C ASN A 325 -15.18 -18.86 -12.64
N HIS A 326 -14.54 -19.05 -11.49
CA HIS A 326 -13.33 -18.31 -11.16
C HIS A 326 -12.20 -18.79 -12.08
N GLN A 327 -11.90 -17.99 -13.07
CA GLN A 327 -10.83 -18.24 -14.03
C GLN A 327 -9.47 -17.80 -13.46
N ALA A 328 -8.39 -18.27 -14.07
CA ALA A 328 -7.10 -17.66 -13.89
C ALA A 328 -7.18 -16.15 -14.20
N GLY A 329 -6.51 -15.32 -13.40
CA GLY A 329 -6.62 -13.87 -13.57
C GLY A 329 -6.10 -13.09 -12.38
N ILE A 330 -6.23 -11.80 -12.46
CA ILE A 330 -5.80 -10.86 -11.41
C ILE A 330 -7.03 -10.34 -10.69
N TYR A 331 -6.99 -10.40 -9.35
CA TYR A 331 -8.12 -10.05 -8.51
C TYR A 331 -7.75 -9.02 -7.47
N ARG A 332 -8.67 -8.08 -7.21
CA ARG A 332 -8.63 -7.22 -6.04
C ARG A 332 -9.63 -7.72 -5.00
N PHE A 333 -9.27 -7.52 -3.74
CA PHE A 333 -10.20 -7.78 -2.64
C PHE A 333 -10.08 -6.73 -1.53
N SER A 334 -11.15 -6.59 -0.76
CA SER A 334 -11.22 -5.64 0.35
C SER A 334 -11.91 -6.25 1.54
N LYS A 335 -11.51 -5.85 2.74
CA LYS A 335 -12.09 -6.25 4.02
C LYS A 335 -13.08 -5.21 4.53
N SER A 336 -13.97 -5.61 5.45
CA SER A 336 -14.82 -4.67 6.18
C SER A 336 -13.99 -3.55 6.82
N ARG A 337 -14.47 -2.30 6.67
CA ARG A 337 -13.80 -1.13 7.21
C ARG A 337 -13.93 -1.00 8.74
N MET A 338 -15.03 -1.48 9.32
CA MET A 338 -15.27 -1.38 10.76
C MET A 338 -14.52 -2.48 11.50
N PRO A 339 -13.66 -2.15 12.49
CA PRO A 339 -12.91 -3.16 13.25
C PRO A 339 -13.82 -4.17 13.95
N LYS A 340 -14.96 -3.72 14.48
CA LYS A 340 -15.93 -4.60 15.13
C LYS A 340 -16.48 -5.64 14.16
N ASP A 341 -16.96 -5.21 13.00
CA ASP A 341 -17.53 -6.11 11.99
C ASP A 341 -16.48 -7.11 11.48
N TYR A 342 -15.22 -6.64 11.32
CA TYR A 342 -14.10 -7.50 10.94
C TYR A 342 -13.85 -8.61 11.97
N MET A 343 -13.79 -8.28 13.26
CA MET A 343 -13.54 -9.25 14.33
C MET A 343 -14.71 -10.23 14.47
N GLU A 344 -15.94 -9.74 14.46
CA GLU A 344 -17.15 -10.59 14.58
C GLU A 344 -17.25 -11.61 13.43
N TYR A 345 -16.92 -11.18 12.21
CA TYR A 345 -16.89 -12.08 11.07
C TYR A 345 -15.87 -13.20 11.23
N GLN A 346 -14.64 -12.88 11.62
CA GLN A 346 -13.59 -13.88 11.81
C GLN A 346 -13.94 -14.88 12.93
N GLN A 347 -14.55 -14.41 14.02
CA GLN A 347 -14.99 -15.26 15.14
C GLN A 347 -16.13 -16.20 14.74
N ALA A 348 -17.13 -15.71 14.02
CA ALA A 348 -18.28 -16.51 13.59
C ALA A 348 -17.88 -17.70 12.73
N ARG A 349 -16.86 -17.54 11.89
CA ARG A 349 -16.35 -18.61 11.02
C ARG A 349 -15.63 -19.73 11.78
N HIS A 350 -15.08 -19.44 12.94
CA HIS A 350 -14.32 -20.43 13.71
C HIS A 350 -15.22 -21.36 14.53
N GLN A 351 -16.44 -20.93 14.86
CA GLN A 351 -17.29 -21.66 15.82
C GLN A 351 -18.14 -22.76 15.21
N ASP A 352 -18.48 -22.65 13.92
CA ASP A 352 -19.56 -23.51 13.45
C ASP A 352 -19.32 -24.04 12.05
N GLY A 353 -18.82 -24.99 11.67
CA GLY A 353 -19.01 -25.61 10.33
C GLY A 353 -20.40 -25.36 9.67
N VAL A 354 -21.08 -24.28 10.02
CA VAL A 354 -22.37 -23.80 9.54
C VAL A 354 -22.16 -22.64 8.59
N SER A 355 -22.65 -22.82 7.38
CA SER A 355 -22.84 -21.76 6.39
C SER A 355 -23.75 -20.66 6.95
N ILE A 356 -23.20 -19.72 7.69
CA ILE A 356 -23.90 -18.49 8.02
C ILE A 356 -23.80 -17.61 6.77
N GLN A 357 -24.94 -17.14 6.27
CA GLN A 357 -25.00 -16.01 5.35
C GLN A 357 -24.54 -14.73 6.10
N ALA A 358 -23.25 -14.69 6.47
CA ALA A 358 -22.65 -13.48 6.98
C ALA A 358 -22.61 -12.44 5.84
N PRO A 359 -22.80 -11.14 6.15
CA PRO A 359 -22.65 -10.10 5.14
C PRO A 359 -21.29 -10.26 4.47
N LYS A 360 -21.25 -10.14 3.14
CA LYS A 360 -20.04 -10.28 2.31
C LYS A 360 -18.94 -9.35 2.82
N MET A 361 -18.00 -9.86 3.61
CA MET A 361 -16.94 -9.08 4.24
C MET A 361 -15.68 -9.01 3.39
N VAL A 362 -15.61 -9.79 2.33
CA VAL A 362 -14.55 -9.77 1.33
C VAL A 362 -15.20 -9.54 -0.02
N GLY A 363 -14.94 -8.36 -0.61
CA GLY A 363 -15.33 -8.10 -1.98
C GLY A 363 -14.21 -8.62 -2.90
N TRP A 364 -14.47 -9.64 -3.69
CA TRP A 364 -13.59 -10.09 -4.77
C TRP A 364 -14.05 -9.47 -6.08
N GLN A 365 -13.10 -8.91 -6.83
CA GLN A 365 -13.34 -8.33 -8.15
C GLN A 365 -12.19 -8.75 -9.05
N ALA A 366 -12.51 -9.40 -10.17
CA ALA A 366 -11.56 -9.58 -11.26
C ALA A 366 -11.26 -8.21 -11.89
N ILE A 367 -10.01 -7.98 -12.23
CA ILE A 367 -9.58 -6.78 -12.95
C ILE A 367 -9.67 -7.13 -14.44
N ASP A 368 -10.46 -6.39 -15.21
CA ASP A 368 -10.55 -6.61 -16.64
C ASP A 368 -9.33 -6.05 -17.40
N GLU A 369 -9.20 -6.38 -18.68
CA GLU A 369 -8.03 -6.02 -19.49
C GLU A 369 -7.83 -4.50 -19.61
N GLU A 370 -8.90 -3.72 -19.72
CA GLU A 370 -8.81 -2.25 -19.83
C GLU A 370 -8.36 -1.64 -18.48
N GLU A 371 -8.89 -2.15 -17.37
CA GLU A 371 -8.47 -1.76 -16.02
C GLU A 371 -7.02 -2.17 -15.76
N LEU A 372 -6.57 -3.36 -16.20
CA LEU A 372 -5.20 -3.84 -16.02
C LEU A 372 -4.15 -2.89 -16.60
N VAL A 373 -4.37 -2.41 -17.83
CA VAL A 373 -3.48 -1.44 -18.46
C VAL A 373 -3.37 -0.18 -17.62
N SER A 374 -4.51 0.39 -17.25
CA SER A 374 -4.57 1.63 -16.48
C SER A 374 -3.92 1.45 -15.10
N GLU A 375 -4.22 0.36 -14.40
CA GLU A 375 -3.66 0.09 -13.08
C GLU A 375 -2.16 -0.18 -13.11
N PHE A 376 -1.67 -0.92 -14.11
CA PHE A 376 -0.24 -1.13 -14.29
C PHE A 376 0.48 0.20 -14.51
N MET A 377 -0.01 1.04 -15.42
CA MET A 377 0.59 2.32 -15.75
C MET A 377 0.58 3.29 -14.55
N LEU A 378 -0.54 3.40 -13.83
CA LEU A 378 -0.65 4.22 -12.63
C LEU A 378 0.38 3.84 -11.55
N ASN A 379 0.75 2.56 -11.46
CA ASN A 379 1.77 2.08 -10.54
C ASN A 379 3.18 2.26 -11.12
N ALA A 380 3.44 1.78 -12.32
CA ALA A 380 4.77 1.74 -12.91
C ALA A 380 5.37 3.13 -13.16
N LEU A 381 4.55 4.10 -13.59
CA LEU A 381 4.95 5.48 -13.84
C LEU A 381 5.29 6.27 -12.56
N ARG A 382 5.08 5.70 -11.38
CA ARG A 382 5.58 6.30 -10.13
C ARG A 382 7.08 6.12 -9.95
N LEU A 383 7.69 5.11 -10.61
CA LEU A 383 9.11 4.81 -10.49
C LEU A 383 9.93 5.70 -11.44
N HIS A 384 10.79 6.56 -10.89
CA HIS A 384 11.65 7.44 -11.68
C HIS A 384 12.63 6.69 -12.58
N GLY A 385 13.09 5.51 -12.15
CA GLY A 385 13.91 4.62 -12.96
C GLY A 385 13.15 3.82 -14.00
N GLY A 386 11.81 3.97 -14.03
CA GLY A 386 10.94 3.19 -14.90
C GLY A 386 10.92 1.69 -14.59
N VAL A 387 10.32 0.93 -15.49
CA VAL A 387 10.28 -0.55 -15.45
C VAL A 387 10.53 -1.13 -16.84
N ALA A 388 11.06 -2.35 -16.92
CA ALA A 388 11.18 -3.02 -18.20
C ALA A 388 9.81 -3.33 -18.82
N TRP A 389 9.69 -3.21 -20.15
CA TRP A 389 8.44 -3.56 -20.85
C TRP A 389 8.02 -5.02 -20.63
N SER A 390 8.99 -5.92 -20.49
CA SER A 390 8.72 -7.32 -20.14
C SER A 390 7.99 -7.47 -18.80
N LEU A 391 8.09 -6.47 -17.90
CA LEU A 391 7.34 -6.49 -16.65
C LEU A 391 5.85 -6.30 -16.91
N PHE A 392 5.46 -5.44 -17.87
CA PHE A 392 4.06 -5.29 -18.27
C PHE A 392 3.47 -6.64 -18.70
N GLU A 393 4.14 -7.33 -19.63
CA GLU A 393 3.66 -8.61 -20.12
C GLU A 393 3.60 -9.69 -19.03
N THR A 394 4.64 -9.81 -18.24
CA THR A 394 4.71 -10.84 -17.17
C THR A 394 3.76 -10.58 -16.01
N ARG A 395 3.35 -9.32 -15.77
CA ARG A 395 2.43 -8.96 -14.67
C ARG A 395 0.98 -8.90 -15.08
N THR A 396 0.70 -8.57 -16.35
CA THR A 396 -0.67 -8.40 -16.84
C THR A 396 -1.13 -9.57 -17.71
N GLY A 397 -0.22 -10.33 -18.31
CA GLY A 397 -0.50 -11.33 -19.33
C GLY A 397 -0.81 -10.73 -20.70
N LEU A 398 -0.83 -9.39 -20.82
CA LEU A 398 -1.13 -8.68 -22.06
C LEU A 398 0.15 -8.48 -22.88
N SER A 399 0.04 -8.53 -24.22
CA SER A 399 1.16 -8.19 -25.10
C SER A 399 1.38 -6.69 -25.15
N TYR A 400 2.64 -6.25 -25.28
CA TYR A 400 3.01 -4.86 -25.54
C TYR A 400 2.26 -4.27 -26.74
N ASP A 401 2.01 -5.07 -27.78
CA ASP A 401 1.27 -4.63 -28.99
C ASP A 401 -0.10 -4.02 -28.64
N SER A 402 -0.71 -4.44 -27.53
CA SER A 402 -2.02 -3.93 -27.08
C SER A 402 -1.99 -2.46 -26.63
N ILE A 403 -0.82 -1.95 -26.28
CA ILE A 403 -0.62 -0.58 -25.76
C ILE A 403 0.33 0.27 -26.64
N GLU A 404 0.94 -0.29 -27.66
CA GLU A 404 1.97 0.35 -28.48
C GLU A 404 1.53 1.72 -29.03
N ILE A 405 0.28 1.82 -29.51
CA ILE A 405 -0.26 3.06 -30.06
C ILE A 405 -0.34 4.16 -28.98
N GLN A 406 -0.77 3.82 -27.78
CA GLN A 406 -0.89 4.76 -26.66
C GLN A 406 0.49 5.21 -26.20
N VAL A 407 1.41 4.27 -26.07
CA VAL A 407 2.81 4.53 -25.69
C VAL A 407 3.49 5.46 -26.71
N THR A 408 3.38 5.17 -28.00
CA THR A 408 3.93 6.01 -29.07
C THR A 408 3.42 7.46 -28.96
N LYS A 409 2.12 7.65 -28.73
CA LYS A 409 1.56 9.00 -28.54
C LYS A 409 2.15 9.73 -27.32
N LEU A 410 2.36 9.02 -26.21
CA LEU A 410 2.94 9.61 -25.01
C LEU A 410 4.42 9.99 -25.22
N ILE A 411 5.17 9.19 -25.99
CA ILE A 411 6.55 9.50 -26.41
C ILE A 411 6.56 10.74 -27.31
N GLU A 412 5.68 10.81 -28.31
CA GLU A 412 5.55 11.98 -29.20
C GLU A 412 5.21 13.27 -28.44
N GLN A 413 4.48 13.16 -27.33
CA GLN A 413 4.13 14.27 -26.44
C GLN A 413 5.25 14.62 -25.44
N GLY A 414 6.33 13.86 -25.40
CA GLY A 414 7.43 14.02 -24.43
C GLY A 414 7.07 13.65 -23.00
N LEU A 415 6.04 12.83 -22.80
CA LEU A 415 5.60 12.35 -21.50
C LEU A 415 6.23 11.01 -21.11
N LEU A 416 6.81 10.30 -22.09
CA LEU A 416 7.59 9.09 -21.88
C LEU A 416 8.90 9.19 -22.67
N MET A 417 9.94 8.57 -22.13
CA MET A 417 11.21 8.44 -22.86
C MET A 417 11.08 7.39 -23.98
N ASP A 418 11.67 7.69 -25.15
CA ASP A 418 11.77 6.73 -26.24
C ASP A 418 12.82 5.67 -25.89
N SER A 419 12.39 4.59 -25.27
CA SER A 419 13.24 3.48 -24.88
C SER A 419 12.62 2.16 -25.32
N PRO A 420 13.32 1.35 -26.14
CA PRO A 420 12.78 0.05 -26.58
C PRO A 420 12.73 -1.01 -25.48
N GLU A 421 13.40 -0.78 -24.35
CA GLU A 421 13.51 -1.77 -23.26
C GLU A 421 12.73 -1.37 -22.01
N GLN A 422 12.46 -0.07 -21.82
CA GLN A 422 11.93 0.44 -20.54
C GLN A 422 10.77 1.40 -20.74
N LEU A 423 9.74 1.24 -19.90
CA LEU A 423 8.74 2.25 -19.62
C LEU A 423 9.32 3.23 -18.61
N GLN A 424 9.58 4.46 -19.02
CA GLN A 424 10.15 5.49 -18.14
C GLN A 424 9.48 6.83 -18.41
N PRO A 425 8.98 7.52 -17.33
CA PRO A 425 8.38 8.84 -17.44
C PRO A 425 9.40 9.93 -17.78
#